data_0c77d32dc6b2af8997a741ed64d717cb
#
_entry.id   0c77d32dc6b2af8997a741ed64d717cb
#
_cell.length_a   1.000
_cell.length_b   1.000
_cell.length_c   1.000
_cell.angle_alpha   90.00
_cell.angle_beta   90.00
_cell.angle_gamma   90.00
#
_symmetry.space_group_name_H-M   'P 1'
#
loop_
_entity.id
_entity.type
_entity.pdbx_description
1 polymer ?
#
loop_
_entity_poly.entity_id
_entity_poly.type
_entity_poly.pdbx_seq_one_letter_code
_entity_poly.pdbx_strand_id
1 'polypeptide(L)'
;MTEAEFRLAYAPGVTPAKWARVWAERVPEVPLRLIQTPADEAVPLLREGGVDAAFVRLPVDREALHVIPLYVETTVVVVPKDHAVAAAEQVELADLADEDVLEPHDEVLTWDERPGQPAFTRPGTTAEAVELVASGAGVVLLPQSLARLHHRKDLTYREVTDAPQSQIGLAWLEAETTDLMEELIGIVRGRTVNSSRGRTAQQRPDQQQRAQKQPAQKQPARKKAPQKRSAPKPPRRTRRRG
;
A
#
# COMPACT_ATOMS: atom_id res chain seq x y z
N MET A 1 17.48 23.36 -20.66
CA MET A 1 16.32 22.46 -20.82
C MET A 1 16.34 21.57 -19.59
N THR A 2 15.38 21.73 -18.68
CA THR A 2 15.25 20.85 -17.52
C THR A 2 14.77 19.51 -18.07
N GLU A 3 15.56 18.43 -17.88
CA GLU A 3 15.11 17.09 -18.22
C GLU A 3 13.81 16.82 -17.47
N ALA A 4 12.80 16.27 -18.16
CA ALA A 4 11.54 15.90 -17.53
C ALA A 4 11.81 14.79 -16.51
N GLU A 5 11.54 15.04 -15.22
CA GLU A 5 11.64 14.07 -14.14
C GLU A 5 10.26 13.84 -13.52
N PHE A 6 10.01 12.65 -12.98
CA PHE A 6 8.82 12.38 -12.18
C PHE A 6 9.19 12.41 -10.70
N ARG A 7 8.55 13.30 -9.93
CA ARG A 7 8.86 13.56 -8.52
C ARG A 7 7.89 12.78 -7.62
N LEU A 8 8.41 11.89 -6.80
CA LEU A 8 7.65 11.07 -5.88
C LEU A 8 8.06 11.35 -4.44
N ALA A 9 7.18 11.98 -3.67
CA ALA A 9 7.36 12.13 -2.24
C ALA A 9 7.05 10.81 -1.51
N TYR A 10 7.68 10.61 -0.35
CA TYR A 10 7.37 9.46 0.50
C TYR A 10 7.60 9.78 1.99
N ALA A 11 6.66 9.34 2.84
CA ALA A 11 6.75 9.52 4.28
C ALA A 11 7.88 8.66 4.89
N PRO A 12 8.47 9.09 6.03
CA PRO A 12 9.45 8.30 6.77
C PRO A 12 8.94 6.87 7.04
N GLY A 13 9.82 5.88 6.93
CA GLY A 13 9.51 4.45 7.07
C GLY A 13 9.02 3.77 5.78
N VAL A 14 8.45 4.50 4.82
CA VAL A 14 8.09 3.93 3.51
C VAL A 14 9.36 3.61 2.72
N THR A 15 9.41 2.42 2.09
CA THR A 15 10.55 1.96 1.31
C THR A 15 10.18 1.88 -0.19
N PRO A 16 10.36 2.95 -0.98
CA PRO A 16 9.96 3.00 -2.38
C PRO A 16 10.90 2.26 -3.35
N ALA A 17 12.04 1.76 -2.88
CA ALA A 17 13.13 1.22 -3.71
C ALA A 17 12.70 0.14 -4.72
N LYS A 18 11.77 -0.78 -4.34
CA LYS A 18 11.28 -1.81 -5.25
C LYS A 18 10.51 -1.22 -6.44
N TRP A 19 9.70 -0.18 -6.21
CA TRP A 19 8.93 0.49 -7.24
C TRP A 19 9.81 1.38 -8.10
N ALA A 20 10.78 2.07 -7.49
CA ALA A 20 11.77 2.88 -8.21
C ALA A 20 12.60 2.02 -9.18
N ARG A 21 12.99 0.80 -8.79
CA ARG A 21 13.66 -0.12 -9.69
C ARG A 21 12.79 -0.51 -10.89
N VAL A 22 11.53 -0.86 -10.66
CA VAL A 22 10.60 -1.22 -11.73
C VAL A 22 10.32 -0.02 -12.64
N TRP A 23 10.23 1.20 -12.07
CA TRP A 23 10.09 2.43 -12.84
C TRP A 23 11.28 2.61 -13.80
N ALA A 24 12.51 2.53 -13.31
CA ALA A 24 13.71 2.67 -14.13
C ALA A 24 13.81 1.62 -15.26
N GLU A 25 13.23 0.41 -15.05
CA GLU A 25 13.15 -0.62 -16.09
C GLU A 25 12.09 -0.30 -17.16
N ARG A 26 10.96 0.36 -16.78
CA ARG A 26 9.82 0.59 -17.67
C ARG A 26 9.81 1.96 -18.33
N VAL A 27 10.35 2.96 -17.67
CA VAL A 27 10.34 4.37 -18.07
C VAL A 27 11.77 4.95 -17.98
N PRO A 28 12.75 4.34 -18.68
CA PRO A 28 14.16 4.75 -18.56
C PRO A 28 14.42 6.19 -19.02
N GLU A 29 13.55 6.76 -19.86
CA GLU A 29 13.67 8.13 -20.38
C GLU A 29 13.22 9.22 -19.39
N VAL A 30 12.49 8.85 -18.32
CA VAL A 30 12.03 9.80 -17.30
C VAL A 30 12.52 9.35 -15.92
N PRO A 31 13.57 9.98 -15.37
CA PRO A 31 14.07 9.66 -14.03
C PRO A 31 12.98 9.81 -12.95
N LEU A 32 12.92 8.85 -12.02
CA LEU A 32 12.09 8.95 -10.82
C LEU A 32 12.91 9.59 -9.69
N ARG A 33 12.55 10.81 -9.33
CA ARG A 33 13.16 11.51 -8.20
C ARG A 33 12.39 11.20 -6.92
N LEU A 34 13.06 10.59 -5.95
CA LEU A 34 12.51 10.26 -4.64
C LEU A 34 12.79 11.40 -3.65
N ILE A 35 11.76 11.91 -2.99
CA ILE A 35 11.84 13.03 -2.04
C ILE A 35 11.24 12.55 -0.72
N GLN A 36 12.09 12.35 0.29
CA GLN A 36 11.59 12.05 1.63
C GLN A 36 10.99 13.32 2.23
N THR A 37 9.76 13.22 2.73
CA THR A 37 8.96 14.36 3.19
C THR A 37 8.25 13.98 4.49
N PRO A 38 8.20 14.86 5.51
CA PRO A 38 7.37 14.63 6.69
C PRO A 38 5.94 14.24 6.33
N ALA A 39 5.29 13.43 7.16
CA ALA A 39 3.99 12.85 6.83
C ALA A 39 2.90 13.90 6.63
N ASP A 40 2.93 14.98 7.38
CA ASP A 40 2.02 16.14 7.34
C ASP A 40 2.30 17.10 6.17
N GLU A 41 3.52 17.13 5.64
CA GLU A 41 3.92 17.99 4.53
C GLU A 41 3.64 17.38 3.14
N ALA A 42 3.43 16.08 3.03
CA ALA A 42 3.30 15.39 1.73
C ALA A 42 2.09 15.87 0.92
N VAL A 43 0.93 16.10 1.56
CA VAL A 43 -0.29 16.61 0.90
C VAL A 43 -0.16 18.08 0.52
N PRO A 44 0.30 19.00 1.38
CA PRO A 44 0.65 20.37 0.98
C PRO A 44 1.57 20.42 -0.25
N LEU A 45 2.65 19.63 -0.23
CA LEU A 45 3.62 19.58 -1.32
C LEU A 45 3.01 19.12 -2.66
N LEU A 46 2.07 18.14 -2.62
CA LEU A 46 1.28 17.76 -3.80
C LEU A 46 0.42 18.92 -4.33
N ARG A 47 -0.30 19.61 -3.44
CA ARG A 47 -1.19 20.71 -3.81
C ARG A 47 -0.46 21.93 -4.40
N GLU A 48 0.78 22.14 -3.97
CA GLU A 48 1.66 23.20 -4.48
C GLU A 48 2.38 22.81 -5.79
N GLY A 49 2.17 21.59 -6.30
CA GLY A 49 2.86 21.09 -7.50
C GLY A 49 4.36 20.86 -7.26
N GLY A 50 4.79 20.71 -6.01
CA GLY A 50 6.17 20.41 -5.64
C GLY A 50 6.56 18.98 -5.98
N VAL A 51 5.58 18.06 -6.06
CA VAL A 51 5.74 16.65 -6.48
C VAL A 51 4.55 16.21 -7.32
N ASP A 52 4.73 15.15 -8.10
CA ASP A 52 3.72 14.61 -9.01
C ASP A 52 2.88 13.51 -8.37
N ALA A 53 3.43 12.83 -7.36
CA ALA A 53 2.73 11.85 -6.52
C ALA A 53 3.39 11.75 -5.13
N ALA A 54 2.68 11.16 -4.17
CA ALA A 54 3.22 10.92 -2.82
C ALA A 54 2.74 9.58 -2.23
N PHE A 55 3.64 8.86 -1.55
CA PHE A 55 3.25 7.85 -0.58
C PHE A 55 2.96 8.53 0.76
N VAL A 56 1.70 8.51 1.15
CA VAL A 56 1.18 9.22 2.33
C VAL A 56 0.70 8.24 3.40
N ARG A 57 0.67 8.69 4.66
CA ARG A 57 -0.01 7.98 5.76
C ARG A 57 -1.46 8.42 5.83
N LEU A 58 -2.36 7.45 5.85
CA LEU A 58 -3.80 7.70 5.95
C LEU A 58 -4.25 7.76 7.41
N PRO A 59 -5.31 8.56 7.71
CA PRO A 59 -6.13 9.32 6.80
C PRO A 59 -5.48 10.64 6.34
N VAL A 60 -5.85 11.12 5.16
CA VAL A 60 -5.50 12.45 4.65
C VAL A 60 -6.77 13.14 4.15
N ASP A 61 -6.75 14.48 4.13
CA ASP A 61 -7.76 15.25 3.42
C ASP A 61 -7.67 14.93 1.92
N ARG A 62 -8.79 14.45 1.36
CA ARG A 62 -8.89 13.98 -0.03
C ARG A 62 -9.41 15.03 -1.01
N GLU A 63 -9.60 16.26 -0.58
CA GLU A 63 -10.07 17.31 -1.49
C GLU A 63 -9.09 17.45 -2.67
N ALA A 64 -9.63 17.32 -3.90
CA ALA A 64 -8.88 17.33 -5.16
C ALA A 64 -7.78 16.25 -5.29
N LEU A 65 -7.82 15.18 -4.48
CA LEU A 65 -6.85 14.10 -4.50
C LEU A 65 -7.47 12.75 -4.83
N HIS A 66 -6.86 12.03 -5.76
CA HIS A 66 -6.98 10.59 -5.84
C HIS A 66 -6.09 9.92 -4.79
N VAL A 67 -6.64 8.94 -4.08
CA VAL A 67 -5.90 8.18 -3.06
C VAL A 67 -6.18 6.69 -3.22
N ILE A 68 -5.13 5.91 -3.37
CA ILE A 68 -5.20 4.43 -3.42
C ILE A 68 -4.56 3.87 -2.15
N PRO A 69 -5.32 3.21 -1.24
CA PRO A 69 -4.75 2.46 -0.14
C PRO A 69 -3.85 1.33 -0.67
N LEU A 70 -2.67 1.13 -0.06
CA LEU A 70 -1.70 0.14 -0.48
C LEU A 70 -1.51 -1.00 0.51
N TYR A 71 -1.14 -0.66 1.73
CA TYR A 71 -0.90 -1.65 2.80
C TYR A 71 -1.06 -1.01 4.17
N VAL A 72 -1.22 -1.86 5.16
CA VAL A 72 -1.33 -1.50 6.58
C VAL A 72 -0.05 -1.89 7.29
N GLU A 73 0.39 -1.08 8.22
CA GLU A 73 1.55 -1.32 9.07
C GLU A 73 1.10 -1.64 10.49
N THR A 74 1.65 -2.72 11.04
CA THR A 74 1.46 -3.11 12.42
C THR A 74 2.07 -2.05 13.35
N THR A 75 1.39 -1.74 14.45
CA THR A 75 1.92 -0.92 15.52
C THR A 75 2.75 -1.77 16.47
N VAL A 76 3.89 -1.24 16.87
CA VAL A 76 4.81 -1.87 17.82
C VAL A 76 5.13 -0.93 18.96
N VAL A 77 5.42 -1.48 20.12
CA VAL A 77 6.04 -0.75 21.24
C VAL A 77 7.56 -0.96 21.21
N VAL A 78 8.32 0.12 21.25
CA VAL A 78 9.79 0.11 21.31
C VAL A 78 10.22 0.22 22.77
N VAL A 79 11.10 -0.70 23.20
CA VAL A 79 11.55 -0.82 24.59
C VAL A 79 13.06 -1.18 24.65
N PRO A 80 13.75 -0.93 25.77
CA PRO A 80 15.06 -1.51 26.04
C PRO A 80 15.04 -3.06 25.99
N LYS A 81 16.14 -3.70 25.62
CA LYS A 81 16.21 -5.16 25.52
C LYS A 81 16.02 -5.91 26.85
N ASP A 82 16.32 -5.26 27.95
CA ASP A 82 16.16 -5.76 29.32
C ASP A 82 14.81 -5.39 29.94
N HIS A 83 13.94 -4.70 29.22
CA HIS A 83 12.59 -4.35 29.64
C HIS A 83 11.68 -5.59 29.75
N ALA A 84 10.73 -5.60 30.71
CA ALA A 84 9.79 -6.72 30.89
C ALA A 84 8.99 -7.07 29.62
N VAL A 85 8.53 -6.07 28.89
CA VAL A 85 7.82 -6.22 27.60
C VAL A 85 8.65 -6.97 26.57
N ALA A 86 9.98 -6.88 26.61
CA ALA A 86 10.86 -7.58 25.66
C ALA A 86 10.82 -9.11 25.82
N ALA A 87 10.35 -9.64 26.94
CA ALA A 87 10.20 -11.09 27.20
C ALA A 87 8.97 -11.72 26.50
N ALA A 88 7.96 -10.90 26.14
CA ALA A 88 6.78 -11.36 25.44
C ALA A 88 7.05 -11.51 23.92
N GLU A 89 6.23 -12.30 23.19
CA GLU A 89 6.24 -12.33 21.73
C GLU A 89 5.44 -11.14 21.16
N GLN A 90 4.31 -10.83 21.78
CA GLN A 90 3.42 -9.71 21.48
C GLN A 90 2.75 -9.24 22.77
N VAL A 91 2.16 -8.05 22.77
CA VAL A 91 1.46 -7.45 23.90
C VAL A 91 0.14 -6.81 23.45
N GLU A 92 -0.71 -6.50 24.41
CA GLU A 92 -1.92 -5.68 24.24
C GLU A 92 -1.73 -4.31 24.90
N LEU A 93 -2.58 -3.33 24.60
CA LEU A 93 -2.52 -1.98 25.18
C LEU A 93 -2.63 -2.03 26.72
N ALA A 94 -3.40 -2.97 27.26
CA ALA A 94 -3.55 -3.16 28.68
C ALA A 94 -2.24 -3.55 29.39
N ASP A 95 -1.32 -4.25 28.70
CA ASP A 95 -0.01 -4.63 29.25
C ASP A 95 0.93 -3.42 29.41
N LEU A 96 0.58 -2.28 28.81
CA LEU A 96 1.34 -1.03 28.85
C LEU A 96 0.73 0.00 29.83
N ALA A 97 -0.28 -0.38 30.62
CA ALA A 97 -1.04 0.55 31.47
C ALA A 97 -0.20 1.30 32.51
N ASP A 98 0.88 0.67 33.01
CA ASP A 98 1.77 1.23 33.98
C ASP A 98 3.05 1.86 33.40
N GLU A 99 3.19 1.87 32.05
CA GLU A 99 4.36 2.40 31.35
C GLU A 99 4.23 3.91 31.12
N ASP A 100 5.36 4.62 31.20
CA ASP A 100 5.47 6.00 30.73
C ASP A 100 5.56 6.02 29.21
N VAL A 101 4.54 6.55 28.52
CA VAL A 101 4.45 6.55 27.06
C VAL A 101 4.87 7.90 26.50
N LEU A 102 5.90 7.90 25.67
CA LEU A 102 6.41 9.06 24.97
C LEU A 102 5.51 9.42 23.77
N GLU A 103 5.17 10.71 23.64
CA GLU A 103 4.30 11.27 22.61
C GLU A 103 5.09 12.25 21.72
N PRO A 104 5.73 11.80 20.63
CA PRO A 104 6.45 12.70 19.74
C PRO A 104 5.48 13.65 19.01
N HIS A 105 5.94 14.87 18.69
CA HIS A 105 5.12 15.84 17.97
C HIS A 105 4.80 15.39 16.52
N ASP A 106 5.67 14.60 15.90
CA ASP A 106 5.50 14.01 14.56
C ASP A 106 4.80 12.64 14.58
N GLU A 107 4.05 12.33 15.65
CA GLU A 107 3.32 11.07 15.78
C GLU A 107 2.34 10.85 14.62
N VAL A 108 2.33 9.64 14.10
CA VAL A 108 1.52 9.26 12.92
C VAL A 108 0.38 8.28 13.25
N LEU A 109 0.26 7.87 14.50
CA LEU A 109 -0.86 7.05 14.99
C LEU A 109 -1.96 7.97 15.52
N THR A 110 -3.22 7.59 15.28
CA THR A 110 -4.38 8.28 15.84
C THR A 110 -4.98 7.42 16.93
N TRP A 111 -5.11 7.97 18.13
CA TRP A 111 -5.59 7.29 19.33
C TRP A 111 -6.99 7.74 19.71
N ASP A 112 -7.89 6.79 19.96
CA ASP A 112 -9.15 7.06 20.68
C ASP A 112 -8.85 7.22 22.19
N GLU A 113 -8.08 6.28 22.74
CA GLU A 113 -7.55 6.30 24.09
C GLU A 113 -6.10 5.81 24.05
N ARG A 114 -5.19 6.60 24.62
CA ARG A 114 -3.76 6.26 24.66
C ARG A 114 -3.47 5.34 25.83
N PRO A 115 -2.66 4.28 25.64
CA PRO A 115 -2.26 3.41 26.75
C PRO A 115 -1.25 4.08 27.67
N GLY A 116 -1.14 3.58 28.88
CA GLY A 116 -0.11 3.97 29.84
C GLY A 116 -0.28 5.36 30.43
N GLN A 117 0.79 5.88 30.99
CA GLN A 117 0.86 7.21 31.53
C GLN A 117 1.61 8.15 30.59
N PRO A 118 1.23 9.43 30.48
CA PRO A 118 2.00 10.38 29.69
C PRO A 118 3.40 10.56 30.31
N ALA A 119 4.45 10.31 29.52
CA ALA A 119 5.82 10.55 29.95
C ALA A 119 6.04 12.04 30.29
N PHE A 120 6.95 12.31 31.24
CA PHE A 120 7.25 13.69 31.64
C PHE A 120 7.74 14.57 30.50
N THR A 121 8.47 13.99 29.53
CA THR A 121 9.04 14.72 28.39
C THR A 121 8.28 14.37 27.11
N ARG A 122 7.87 15.39 26.37
CA ARG A 122 7.30 15.24 25.03
C ARG A 122 8.38 15.54 23.97
N PRO A 123 8.89 14.50 23.25
CA PRO A 123 9.93 14.70 22.25
C PRO A 123 9.41 15.42 21.00
N GLY A 124 10.29 16.17 20.32
CA GLY A 124 9.95 16.90 19.08
C GLY A 124 9.76 15.95 17.91
N THR A 125 10.45 14.79 17.90
CA THR A 125 10.43 13.84 16.81
C THR A 125 10.40 12.39 17.30
N THR A 126 9.94 11.50 16.42
CA THR A 126 10.02 10.03 16.61
C THR A 126 11.46 9.57 16.86
N ALA A 127 12.45 10.18 16.20
CA ALA A 127 13.87 9.87 16.42
C ALA A 127 14.30 10.20 17.85
N GLU A 128 13.93 11.39 18.35
CA GLU A 128 14.19 11.80 19.76
C GLU A 128 13.46 10.89 20.75
N ALA A 129 12.22 10.48 20.44
CA ALA A 129 11.48 9.53 21.28
C ALA A 129 12.25 8.21 21.43
N VAL A 130 12.78 7.67 20.34
CA VAL A 130 13.58 6.43 20.37
C VAL A 130 14.88 6.62 21.19
N GLU A 131 15.52 7.79 21.13
CA GLU A 131 16.68 8.10 21.97
C GLU A 131 16.31 8.17 23.47
N LEU A 132 15.13 8.74 23.80
CA LEU A 132 14.63 8.78 25.16
C LEU A 132 14.28 7.39 25.69
N VAL A 133 13.70 6.50 24.86
CA VAL A 133 13.51 5.08 25.22
C VAL A 133 14.83 4.41 25.58
N ALA A 134 15.88 4.66 24.81
CA ALA A 134 17.21 4.11 25.09
C ALA A 134 17.82 4.62 26.39
N SER A 135 17.43 5.79 26.87
CA SER A 135 17.84 6.34 28.17
C SER A 135 16.96 5.87 29.34
N GLY A 136 15.92 5.08 29.08
CA GLY A 136 15.00 4.60 30.11
C GLY A 136 13.92 5.61 30.54
N ALA A 137 13.63 6.62 29.69
CA ALA A 137 12.64 7.65 29.98
C ALA A 137 11.18 7.22 29.68
N GLY A 138 10.97 5.97 29.29
CA GLY A 138 9.67 5.41 28.95
C GLY A 138 9.70 4.53 27.72
N VAL A 139 8.54 4.28 27.12
CA VAL A 139 8.34 3.49 25.90
C VAL A 139 7.70 4.35 24.81
N VAL A 140 7.79 3.93 23.54
CA VAL A 140 7.11 4.63 22.44
C VAL A 140 6.40 3.65 21.53
N LEU A 141 5.17 3.98 21.11
CA LEU A 141 4.39 3.20 20.15
C LEU A 141 4.52 3.82 18.76
N LEU A 142 4.90 3.01 17.78
CA LEU A 142 5.19 3.44 16.42
C LEU A 142 4.68 2.41 15.41
N PRO A 143 4.41 2.79 14.14
CA PRO A 143 4.41 1.83 13.05
C PRO A 143 5.75 1.10 12.95
N GLN A 144 5.71 -0.21 12.66
CA GLN A 144 6.91 -1.05 12.63
C GLN A 144 8.00 -0.52 11.67
N SER A 145 7.60 0.15 10.59
CA SER A 145 8.56 0.74 9.65
C SER A 145 9.40 1.85 10.27
N LEU A 146 8.80 2.68 11.16
CA LEU A 146 9.52 3.72 11.90
C LEU A 146 10.43 3.12 12.98
N ALA A 147 9.99 2.07 13.67
CA ALA A 147 10.85 1.33 14.60
C ALA A 147 12.08 0.73 13.91
N ARG A 148 11.93 0.27 12.66
CA ARG A 148 13.06 -0.21 11.84
C ARG A 148 13.95 0.92 11.32
N LEU A 149 13.36 2.05 10.94
CA LEU A 149 14.10 3.24 10.47
C LEU A 149 15.02 3.78 11.57
N HIS A 150 14.53 3.84 12.81
CA HIS A 150 15.26 4.35 13.99
C HIS A 150 15.86 3.21 14.83
N HIS A 151 16.16 2.07 14.19
CA HIS A 151 16.70 0.90 14.88
C HIS A 151 17.98 1.21 15.65
N ARG A 152 18.02 0.75 16.94
CA ARG A 152 19.19 0.80 17.81
C ARG A 152 19.54 -0.60 18.34
N LYS A 153 20.82 -0.85 18.59
CA LYS A 153 21.31 -2.16 19.08
C LYS A 153 20.86 -2.49 20.51
N ASP A 154 20.61 -1.48 21.31
CA ASP A 154 20.20 -1.56 22.72
C ASP A 154 18.68 -1.68 22.88
N LEU A 155 17.91 -1.44 21.82
CA LEU A 155 16.45 -1.51 21.81
C LEU A 155 15.94 -2.76 21.10
N THR A 156 14.67 -3.08 21.36
CA THR A 156 13.87 -4.06 20.65
C THR A 156 12.45 -3.54 20.50
N TYR A 157 11.59 -4.24 19.80
CA TYR A 157 10.16 -3.91 19.72
C TYR A 157 9.29 -5.15 19.79
N ARG A 158 8.04 -4.98 20.22
CA ARG A 158 6.99 -6.01 20.23
C ARG A 158 5.75 -5.48 19.54
N GLU A 159 5.04 -6.37 18.85
CA GLU A 159 3.74 -6.05 18.26
C GLU A 159 2.73 -5.77 19.37
N VAL A 160 1.89 -4.73 19.15
CA VAL A 160 0.75 -4.41 20.02
C VAL A 160 -0.51 -4.75 19.23
N THR A 161 -1.18 -5.83 19.60
CA THR A 161 -2.16 -6.52 18.77
C THR A 161 -3.49 -5.77 18.63
N ASP A 162 -3.87 -4.95 19.59
CA ASP A 162 -5.10 -4.16 19.67
C ASP A 162 -4.89 -2.65 19.46
N ALA A 163 -3.64 -2.24 19.09
CA ALA A 163 -3.33 -0.85 18.81
C ALA A 163 -3.85 -0.39 17.44
N PRO A 164 -4.13 0.93 17.26
CA PRO A 164 -4.44 1.49 15.95
C PRO A 164 -3.30 1.24 14.96
N GLN A 165 -3.64 0.93 13.71
CA GLN A 165 -2.68 0.63 12.66
C GLN A 165 -2.48 1.84 11.75
N SER A 166 -1.29 2.00 11.19
CA SER A 166 -0.99 3.01 10.18
C SER A 166 -1.19 2.45 8.78
N GLN A 167 -1.92 3.14 7.92
CA GLN A 167 -2.14 2.73 6.54
C GLN A 167 -1.36 3.63 5.58
N ILE A 168 -0.64 3.03 4.63
CA ILE A 168 0.04 3.75 3.55
C ILE A 168 -0.83 3.76 2.31
N GLY A 169 -0.91 4.92 1.66
CA GLY A 169 -1.58 5.13 0.38
C GLY A 169 -0.69 5.82 -0.64
N LEU A 170 -1.05 5.72 -1.92
CA LEU A 170 -0.52 6.54 -3.00
C LEU A 170 -1.53 7.64 -3.30
N ALA A 171 -1.08 8.91 -3.28
CA ALA A 171 -1.89 10.10 -3.53
C ALA A 171 -1.31 10.91 -4.69
N TRP A 172 -2.20 11.56 -5.48
CA TRP A 172 -1.86 12.51 -6.54
C TRP A 172 -3.06 13.43 -6.82
N LEU A 173 -2.83 14.56 -7.50
CA LEU A 173 -3.90 15.49 -7.87
C LEU A 173 -4.84 14.90 -8.91
N GLU A 174 -6.16 15.06 -8.74
CA GLU A 174 -7.18 14.58 -9.70
C GLU A 174 -6.98 15.13 -11.11
N ALA A 175 -6.57 16.40 -11.22
CA ALA A 175 -6.33 17.09 -12.48
C ALA A 175 -5.09 16.58 -13.23
N GLU A 176 -4.22 15.80 -12.59
CA GLU A 176 -2.90 15.42 -13.11
C GLU A 176 -2.72 13.91 -13.28
N THR A 177 -3.78 13.20 -13.68
CA THR A 177 -3.67 11.80 -14.04
C THR A 177 -3.07 11.68 -15.45
N THR A 178 -1.74 11.77 -15.52
CA THR A 178 -0.93 11.66 -16.75
C THR A 178 -0.62 10.20 -17.08
N ASP A 179 -0.11 9.92 -18.30
CA ASP A 179 0.37 8.58 -18.68
C ASP A 179 1.47 8.06 -17.73
N LEU A 180 2.34 8.96 -17.23
CA LEU A 180 3.37 8.61 -16.24
C LEU A 180 2.75 8.24 -14.89
N MET A 181 1.70 8.96 -14.47
CA MET A 181 0.96 8.61 -13.25
C MET A 181 0.26 7.25 -13.40
N GLU A 182 -0.34 6.98 -14.55
CA GLU A 182 -0.96 5.66 -14.86
C GLU A 182 0.06 4.52 -14.81
N GLU A 183 1.29 4.75 -15.31
CA GLU A 183 2.38 3.78 -15.23
C GLU A 183 2.80 3.54 -13.78
N LEU A 184 2.96 4.60 -12.96
CA LEU A 184 3.26 4.46 -11.53
C LEU A 184 2.18 3.66 -10.80
N ILE A 185 0.89 3.93 -11.04
CA ILE A 185 -0.23 3.17 -10.50
C ILE A 185 -0.12 1.70 -10.89
N GLY A 186 0.22 1.42 -12.15
CA GLY A 186 0.44 0.08 -12.66
C GLY A 186 1.57 -0.66 -11.93
N ILE A 187 2.70 0.02 -11.72
CA ILE A 187 3.87 -0.50 -11.01
C ILE A 187 3.53 -0.80 -9.55
N VAL A 188 2.90 0.14 -8.86
CA VAL A 188 2.56 0.00 -7.43
C VAL A 188 1.56 -1.13 -7.20
N ARG A 189 0.60 -1.32 -8.13
CA ARG A 189 -0.38 -2.42 -8.12
C ARG A 189 0.18 -3.76 -8.63
N GLY A 190 1.44 -3.82 -9.00
CA GLY A 190 2.09 -5.05 -9.50
C GLY A 190 1.59 -5.51 -10.86
N ARG A 191 1.06 -4.61 -11.71
CA ARG A 191 0.65 -4.95 -13.08
C ARG A 191 1.89 -5.27 -13.92
N THR A 192 1.84 -6.36 -14.68
CA THR A 192 2.89 -6.69 -15.65
C THR A 192 2.72 -5.83 -16.92
N VAL A 193 3.82 -5.63 -17.68
CA VAL A 193 3.85 -4.86 -18.95
C VAL A 193 2.78 -5.32 -19.95
N ASN A 194 2.36 -6.59 -19.90
CA ASN A 194 1.37 -7.19 -20.77
C ASN A 194 -0.09 -7.11 -20.27
N SER A 195 -0.36 -6.38 -19.19
CA SER A 195 -1.73 -6.21 -18.68
C SER A 195 -2.48 -5.19 -19.53
N SER A 196 -3.32 -5.67 -20.44
CA SER A 196 -4.00 -4.93 -21.53
C SER A 196 -5.14 -3.98 -21.07
N ARG A 197 -5.28 -3.62 -19.80
CA ARG A 197 -6.37 -2.75 -19.31
C ARG A 197 -6.17 -1.25 -19.50
N GLY A 198 -4.99 -0.80 -19.95
CA GLY A 198 -4.68 0.63 -20.16
C GLY A 198 -4.63 1.07 -21.64
N ARG A 199 -4.73 0.17 -22.63
CA ARG A 199 -4.58 0.49 -24.05
C ARG A 199 -5.87 0.56 -24.87
N THR A 200 -7.04 0.65 -24.24
CA THR A 200 -8.34 0.53 -24.98
C THR A 200 -9.02 1.87 -25.27
N ALA A 201 -8.38 3.01 -25.05
CA ALA A 201 -9.00 4.31 -25.32
C ALA A 201 -8.49 5.08 -26.54
N GLN A 202 -7.39 4.68 -27.20
CA GLN A 202 -6.81 5.50 -28.30
C GLN A 202 -6.62 4.81 -29.66
N GLN A 203 -7.21 3.64 -29.92
CA GLN A 203 -7.18 3.05 -31.29
C GLN A 203 -8.54 2.54 -31.72
N ARG A 204 -9.43 3.47 -32.12
CA ARG A 204 -10.48 3.27 -33.08
C ARG A 204 -10.76 4.60 -33.77
N PRO A 205 -10.19 4.88 -34.96
CA PRO A 205 -11.02 4.87 -36.17
C PRO A 205 -10.33 4.09 -37.30
N ASP A 206 -11.10 3.44 -38.16
CA ASP A 206 -10.83 2.89 -39.50
C ASP A 206 -11.01 1.38 -39.72
N GLN A 207 -12.06 0.78 -39.17
CA GLN A 207 -12.50 -0.52 -39.73
C GLN A 207 -14.02 -0.64 -39.95
N GLN A 208 -14.75 0.45 -40.17
CA GLN A 208 -16.17 0.39 -40.52
C GLN A 208 -16.50 0.66 -41.99
N GLN A 209 -15.55 0.66 -42.90
CA GLN A 209 -15.84 0.91 -44.35
C GLN A 209 -15.52 -0.23 -45.31
N ARG A 210 -15.37 -1.49 -44.88
CA ARG A 210 -15.14 -2.61 -45.83
C ARG A 210 -16.10 -3.79 -45.71
N ALA A 211 -17.29 -3.62 -45.14
CA ALA A 211 -18.29 -4.68 -45.06
C ALA A 211 -19.61 -4.35 -45.79
N GLN A 212 -19.55 -3.68 -46.96
CA GLN A 212 -20.69 -3.58 -47.85
C GLN A 212 -20.18 -3.76 -49.30
N LYS A 213 -20.12 -4.99 -49.78
CA LYS A 213 -20.28 -5.42 -51.16
C LYS A 213 -19.79 -6.87 -51.32
N GLN A 214 -20.70 -7.83 -51.27
CA GLN A 214 -20.77 -8.97 -52.20
C GLN A 214 -22.07 -9.76 -51.95
N PRO A 215 -22.67 -10.27 -53.07
CA PRO A 215 -24.07 -10.67 -53.11
C PRO A 215 -24.30 -12.17 -52.84
N ALA A 216 -25.56 -12.46 -52.52
CA ALA A 216 -26.11 -13.77 -52.26
C ALA A 216 -25.81 -14.85 -53.32
N GLN A 217 -25.44 -16.05 -52.89
CA GLN A 217 -25.67 -17.28 -53.67
C GLN A 217 -26.18 -18.42 -52.79
N LYS A 218 -27.24 -18.98 -53.27
CA LYS A 218 -28.17 -20.04 -52.95
C LYS A 218 -27.63 -21.29 -52.25
N GLN A 219 -28.46 -21.77 -51.30
CA GLN A 219 -28.47 -23.14 -50.76
C GLN A 219 -28.75 -24.19 -51.88
N PRO A 220 -28.42 -25.47 -51.62
CA PRO A 220 -29.50 -26.42 -51.41
C PRO A 220 -29.32 -27.39 -50.24
N ALA A 221 -30.46 -27.84 -49.77
CA ALA A 221 -30.75 -28.72 -48.67
C ALA A 221 -30.35 -30.18 -48.87
N ARG A 222 -30.17 -30.93 -47.80
CA ARG A 222 -30.52 -32.36 -47.55
C ARG A 222 -29.62 -32.93 -46.45
N LYS A 223 -30.00 -33.73 -45.50
CA LYS A 223 -31.08 -34.67 -45.16
C LYS A 223 -30.93 -35.09 -43.68
N LYS A 224 -32.06 -35.35 -43.01
CA LYS A 224 -32.16 -35.97 -41.68
C LYS A 224 -31.81 -37.45 -41.68
N ALA A 225 -31.26 -38.00 -40.59
CA ALA A 225 -31.63 -39.27 -39.94
C ALA A 225 -30.57 -39.68 -38.87
N PRO A 226 -30.83 -40.61 -37.93
CA PRO A 226 -31.81 -40.57 -36.88
C PRO A 226 -31.18 -40.86 -35.44
N GLN A 227 -31.96 -40.62 -34.43
CA GLN A 227 -31.70 -40.94 -33.00
C GLN A 227 -31.39 -42.43 -32.74
N LYS A 228 -30.48 -42.71 -31.80
CA LYS A 228 -30.44 -43.96 -31.06
C LYS A 228 -30.51 -43.74 -29.55
N ARG A 229 -31.42 -44.49 -28.97
CA ARG A 229 -31.93 -44.51 -27.59
C ARG A 229 -30.87 -44.95 -26.59
N SER A 230 -31.04 -44.39 -25.42
CA SER A 230 -30.46 -44.73 -24.13
C SER A 230 -30.79 -46.13 -23.61
N ALA A 231 -29.87 -46.74 -22.87
CA ALA A 231 -30.15 -47.88 -22.00
C ALA A 231 -29.56 -47.63 -20.57
N PRO A 232 -30.16 -48.19 -19.49
CA PRO A 232 -30.12 -47.68 -18.14
C PRO A 232 -29.05 -48.29 -17.24
N LYS A 233 -28.72 -47.57 -16.16
CA LYS A 233 -27.78 -47.98 -15.08
C LYS A 233 -28.41 -48.98 -14.14
N PRO A 234 -27.63 -49.99 -13.63
CA PRO A 234 -28.04 -50.80 -12.50
C PRO A 234 -27.60 -50.26 -11.13
N PRO A 235 -28.18 -50.76 -10.01
CA PRO A 235 -28.19 -50.10 -8.71
C PRO A 235 -27.00 -50.40 -7.80
N ARG A 236 -26.78 -49.52 -6.86
CA ARG A 236 -25.78 -49.52 -5.77
C ARG A 236 -26.12 -50.58 -4.72
N ARG A 237 -25.16 -51.42 -4.38
CA ARG A 237 -25.24 -52.34 -3.25
C ARG A 237 -24.48 -51.80 -2.04
N THR A 238 -25.23 -51.56 -0.98
CA THR A 238 -24.74 -51.30 0.37
C THR A 238 -24.12 -52.57 0.95
N ARG A 239 -22.97 -52.44 1.61
CA ARG A 239 -22.51 -53.44 2.58
C ARG A 239 -22.01 -52.77 3.86
N ARG A 240 -22.64 -53.19 4.92
CA ARG A 240 -22.47 -52.88 6.34
C ARG A 240 -21.37 -53.79 6.93
N ARG A 241 -20.78 -53.31 8.03
CA ARG A 241 -20.06 -54.06 9.11
C ARG A 241 -18.53 -54.15 8.95
N GLY A 242 -17.96 -53.73 10.07
CA GLY A 242 -16.88 -54.16 10.90
C GLY A 242 -16.41 -53.02 11.80
#